data_83e2b46cbf04b8a0a18e423db218cfbd
#
_entry.id   83e2b46cbf04b8a0a18e423db218cfbd
#
_cell.length_a   1.000
_cell.length_b   1.000
_cell.length_c   1.000
_cell.angle_alpha   90.00
_cell.angle_beta   90.00
_cell.angle_gamma   90.00
#
_symmetry.space_group_name_H-M   'P 1'
#
loop_
_entity.id
_entity.type
_entity.pdbx_description
1 polymer ?
#
loop_
_entity_poly.entity_id
_entity_poly.type
_entity_poly.pdbx_seq_one_letter_code
_entity_poly.pdbx_strand_id
1 'polypeptide(L)'
;LSLTGKGSAMYEVVTRYYLRWDDPVIQARAQKPEFDLGVDYDRTELLTNEIMVCKVRAKNNQAAVANMVILDVGLPPGFEVVTADLDAQVGKKIQKYGVTPRQVILYLDKLDPRAPFELAFGMRAKFPLRAKTRLSKAYEYYNPGNDGQANPVLVKVTK
;
A
#
# COMPACT_ATOMS: atom_id res chain seq x y z
N LEU A 1 29.41 21.75 -5.74
CA LEU A 1 30.57 20.88 -5.76
C LEU A 1 31.51 21.34 -6.88
N SER A 2 32.76 21.59 -6.55
CA SER A 2 33.80 21.83 -7.54
C SER A 2 34.92 20.84 -7.32
N LEU A 3 35.44 20.26 -8.40
CA LEU A 3 36.56 19.33 -8.38
C LEU A 3 37.68 19.88 -9.28
N THR A 4 38.87 20.01 -8.73
CA THR A 4 40.04 20.46 -9.47
C THR A 4 41.14 19.40 -9.37
N GLY A 5 41.69 18.96 -10.51
CA GLY A 5 42.74 17.94 -10.57
C GLY A 5 42.66 17.06 -11.83
N LYS A 6 43.56 16.05 -11.91
CA LYS A 6 43.51 15.03 -12.96
C LYS A 6 43.01 13.73 -12.34
N GLY A 7 41.99 13.12 -12.93
CA GLY A 7 41.40 11.84 -12.49
C GLY A 7 39.88 11.82 -12.63
N SER A 8 39.27 10.71 -12.24
CA SER A 8 37.80 10.55 -12.16
C SER A 8 37.36 10.41 -10.71
N ALA A 9 36.23 11.02 -10.37
CA ALA A 9 35.59 10.85 -9.06
C ALA A 9 34.10 10.59 -9.26
N MET A 10 33.58 9.69 -8.42
CA MET A 10 32.14 9.44 -8.34
C MET A 10 31.60 10.12 -7.09
N TYR A 11 30.46 10.78 -7.21
CA TYR A 11 29.77 11.34 -6.05
C TYR A 11 28.27 11.02 -6.13
N GLU A 12 27.65 10.93 -4.99
CA GLU A 12 26.22 10.73 -4.86
C GLU A 12 25.65 11.86 -3.99
N VAL A 13 24.52 12.42 -4.42
CA VAL A 13 23.75 13.40 -3.63
C VAL A 13 22.39 12.80 -3.33
N VAL A 14 22.15 12.53 -2.06
CA VAL A 14 20.85 12.02 -1.59
C VAL A 14 20.11 13.14 -0.87
N THR A 15 18.95 13.53 -1.40
CA THR A 15 18.08 14.53 -0.81
C THR A 15 16.80 13.85 -0.32
N ARG A 16 16.41 14.12 0.93
CA ARG A 16 15.13 13.69 1.51
C ARG A 16 14.33 14.91 1.89
N TYR A 17 13.07 14.95 1.42
CA TYR A 17 12.13 16.02 1.74
C TYR A 17 10.70 15.49 1.79
N TYR A 18 9.82 16.23 2.46
CA TYR A 18 8.41 15.90 2.56
C TYR A 18 7.62 16.84 1.67
N LEU A 19 6.77 16.28 0.83
CA LEU A 19 5.81 17.02 0.02
C LEU A 19 4.41 16.84 0.57
N ARG A 20 3.56 17.82 0.38
CA ARG A 20 2.13 17.68 0.65
C ARG A 20 1.50 16.77 -0.40
N TRP A 21 0.41 16.08 -0.05
CA TRP A 21 -0.29 15.17 -0.95
C TRP A 21 -0.90 15.86 -2.19
N ASP A 22 -1.19 17.16 -2.08
CA ASP A 22 -1.70 18.01 -3.15
C ASP A 22 -0.58 18.66 -4.00
N ASP A 23 0.69 18.32 -3.76
CA ASP A 23 1.82 18.83 -4.52
C ASP A 23 1.75 18.35 -5.99
N PRO A 24 1.93 19.27 -6.98
CA PRO A 24 1.89 18.92 -8.41
C PRO A 24 2.86 17.81 -8.82
N VAL A 25 4.02 17.69 -8.15
CA VAL A 25 5.01 16.64 -8.44
C VAL A 25 4.47 15.26 -8.05
N ILE A 26 3.76 15.17 -6.92
CA ILE A 26 3.09 13.93 -6.49
C ILE A 26 1.94 13.59 -7.42
N GLN A 27 1.14 14.58 -7.79
CA GLN A 27 0.01 14.38 -8.72
C GLN A 27 0.47 13.96 -10.13
N ALA A 28 1.58 14.50 -10.61
CA ALA A 28 2.13 14.12 -11.92
C ALA A 28 2.65 12.66 -11.94
N ARG A 29 3.23 12.16 -10.84
CA ARG A 29 3.62 10.75 -10.69
C ARG A 29 2.42 9.80 -10.68
N ALA A 30 1.29 10.26 -10.15
CA ALA A 30 0.06 9.47 -10.10
C ALA A 30 -0.63 9.30 -11.46
N GLN A 31 -0.19 10.00 -12.52
CA GLN A 31 -0.88 10.00 -13.82
C GLN A 31 -0.64 8.74 -14.67
N LYS A 32 0.42 7.98 -14.45
CA LYS A 32 0.68 6.70 -15.14
C LYS A 32 1.44 5.74 -14.23
N PRO A 33 0.82 5.24 -13.17
CA PRO A 33 1.45 4.27 -12.30
C PRO A 33 1.57 2.93 -13.02
N GLU A 34 2.62 2.17 -12.72
CA GLU A 34 2.80 0.80 -13.17
C GLU A 34 1.77 -0.14 -12.56
N PHE A 35 1.27 0.21 -11.38
CA PHE A 35 0.17 -0.49 -10.71
C PHE A 35 -0.97 0.47 -10.38
N ASP A 36 -2.20 0.10 -10.73
CA ASP A 36 -3.38 0.68 -10.10
C ASP A 36 -3.59 0.00 -8.75
N LEU A 37 -3.67 0.76 -7.68
CA LEU A 37 -3.99 0.27 -6.34
C LEU A 37 -5.21 1.00 -5.80
N GLY A 38 -6.24 0.25 -5.45
CA GLY A 38 -7.41 0.73 -4.72
C GLY A 38 -7.50 0.06 -3.34
N VAL A 39 -7.70 0.87 -2.32
CA VAL A 39 -7.97 0.40 -0.95
C VAL A 39 -9.22 1.09 -0.46
N ASP A 40 -10.30 0.34 -0.37
CA ASP A 40 -11.62 0.83 -0.01
C ASP A 40 -12.11 0.15 1.27
N TYR A 41 -13.02 0.80 1.95
CA TYR A 41 -13.66 0.29 3.15
C TYR A 41 -15.18 0.29 2.97
N ASP A 42 -15.86 -0.73 3.51
CA ASP A 42 -17.32 -0.82 3.46
C ASP A 42 -17.98 0.34 4.23
N ARG A 43 -17.29 0.85 5.25
CA ARG A 43 -17.67 2.03 6.05
C ARG A 43 -16.44 2.72 6.62
N THR A 44 -16.54 3.99 6.96
CA THR A 44 -15.45 4.77 7.59
C THR A 44 -15.85 5.35 8.95
N GLU A 45 -17.13 5.19 9.36
CA GLU A 45 -17.63 5.49 10.70
C GLU A 45 -18.23 4.23 11.30
N LEU A 46 -17.86 3.90 12.53
CA LEU A 46 -18.28 2.69 13.23
C LEU A 46 -18.18 2.85 14.74
N LEU A 47 -18.79 1.92 15.48
CA LEU A 47 -18.68 1.83 16.92
C LEU A 47 -17.46 0.97 17.33
N THR A 48 -17.02 1.14 18.56
CA THR A 48 -16.00 0.27 19.16
C THR A 48 -16.47 -1.19 19.12
N ASN A 49 -15.56 -2.10 18.83
CA ASN A 49 -15.75 -3.54 18.62
C ASN A 49 -16.45 -3.94 17.30
N GLU A 50 -16.96 -3.02 16.52
CA GLU A 50 -17.46 -3.35 15.18
C GLU A 50 -16.33 -3.72 14.22
N ILE A 51 -16.69 -4.48 13.19
CA ILE A 51 -15.81 -4.90 12.12
C ILE A 51 -16.06 -4.04 10.89
N MET A 52 -15.00 -3.52 10.32
CA MET A 52 -14.93 -2.86 9.02
C MET A 52 -14.22 -3.76 8.02
N VAL A 53 -14.73 -3.86 6.81
CA VAL A 53 -14.12 -4.67 5.75
C VAL A 53 -13.25 -3.78 4.86
N CYS A 54 -11.98 -4.13 4.79
CA CYS A 54 -11.03 -3.56 3.83
C CYS A 54 -11.07 -4.37 2.53
N LYS A 55 -11.26 -3.68 1.41
CA LYS A 55 -11.19 -4.25 0.06
C LYS A 55 -9.97 -3.70 -0.66
N VAL A 56 -9.06 -4.60 -1.01
CA VAL A 56 -7.83 -4.27 -1.74
C VAL A 56 -7.99 -4.71 -3.17
N ARG A 57 -7.78 -3.79 -4.11
CA ARG A 57 -7.76 -4.05 -5.55
C ARG A 57 -6.43 -3.62 -6.11
N ALA A 58 -5.82 -4.47 -6.93
CA ALA A 58 -4.59 -4.13 -7.64
C ALA A 58 -4.67 -4.58 -9.09
N LYS A 59 -4.01 -3.85 -9.97
CA LYS A 59 -3.90 -4.17 -11.39
C LYS A 59 -2.51 -3.78 -11.89
N ASN A 60 -1.90 -4.69 -12.64
CA ASN A 60 -0.65 -4.41 -13.35
C ASN A 60 -0.95 -3.71 -14.67
N ASN A 61 -0.47 -2.49 -14.85
CA ASN A 61 -0.63 -1.70 -16.07
C ASN A 61 0.50 -1.92 -17.08
N GLN A 62 1.54 -2.66 -16.70
CA GLN A 62 2.66 -3.00 -17.57
C GLN A 62 2.24 -4.04 -18.64
N ALA A 63 3.01 -4.13 -19.71
CA ALA A 63 2.81 -5.14 -20.75
C ALA A 63 3.32 -6.54 -20.35
N ALA A 64 4.26 -6.60 -19.39
CA ALA A 64 4.85 -7.83 -18.88
C ALA A 64 4.22 -8.26 -17.54
N VAL A 65 4.38 -9.52 -17.19
CA VAL A 65 4.02 -10.05 -15.87
C VAL A 65 4.92 -9.41 -14.82
N ALA A 66 4.33 -8.86 -13.78
CA ALA A 66 5.06 -8.40 -12.60
C ALA A 66 5.25 -9.58 -11.64
N ASN A 67 6.50 -9.87 -11.26
CA ASN A 67 6.83 -10.96 -10.35
C ASN A 67 7.15 -10.44 -8.96
N MET A 68 6.83 -11.21 -7.92
CA MET A 68 7.07 -10.85 -6.52
C MET A 68 6.49 -9.46 -6.19
N VAL A 69 5.17 -9.31 -6.38
CA VAL A 69 4.47 -8.05 -6.10
C VAL A 69 4.13 -7.97 -4.61
N ILE A 70 4.41 -6.82 -4.03
CA ILE A 70 4.06 -6.50 -2.65
C ILE A 70 2.94 -5.46 -2.65
N LEU A 71 1.87 -5.75 -1.91
CA LEU A 71 0.84 -4.78 -1.57
C LEU A 71 0.99 -4.42 -0.09
N ASP A 72 1.54 -3.24 0.19
CA ASP A 72 1.65 -2.68 1.54
C ASP A 72 0.40 -1.84 1.83
N VAL A 73 -0.56 -2.43 2.53
CA VAL A 73 -1.86 -1.84 2.82
C VAL A 73 -1.83 -1.11 4.16
N GLY A 74 -1.96 0.20 4.12
CA GLY A 74 -1.98 1.04 5.32
C GLY A 74 -3.25 0.86 6.14
N LEU A 75 -3.11 0.53 7.42
CA LEU A 75 -4.21 0.39 8.37
C LEU A 75 -4.40 1.66 9.22
N PRO A 76 -5.63 1.96 9.66
CA PRO A 76 -5.83 2.94 10.72
C PRO A 76 -5.25 2.38 12.04
N PRO A 77 -4.63 3.22 12.88
CA PRO A 77 -4.18 2.76 14.20
C PRO A 77 -5.38 2.28 15.03
N GLY A 78 -5.14 1.35 15.96
CA GLY A 78 -6.17 0.88 16.88
C GLY A 78 -7.18 -0.12 16.30
N PHE A 79 -6.86 -0.69 15.14
CA PHE A 79 -7.61 -1.79 14.55
C PHE A 79 -6.82 -3.09 14.65
N GLU A 80 -7.54 -4.17 14.88
CA GLU A 80 -7.04 -5.55 14.87
C GLU A 80 -7.55 -6.27 13.62
N VAL A 81 -6.62 -6.83 12.84
CA VAL A 81 -6.96 -7.56 11.61
C VAL A 81 -7.57 -8.91 11.95
N VAL A 82 -8.64 -9.28 11.26
CA VAL A 82 -9.23 -10.62 11.31
C VAL A 82 -8.37 -11.53 10.43
N THR A 83 -7.33 -12.13 11.02
CA THR A 83 -6.32 -12.90 10.27
C THR A 83 -6.89 -14.13 9.59
N ALA A 84 -7.98 -14.70 10.10
CA ALA A 84 -8.65 -15.84 9.48
C ALA A 84 -9.06 -15.57 8.01
N ASP A 85 -9.43 -14.33 7.69
CA ASP A 85 -9.78 -13.93 6.32
C ASP A 85 -8.56 -13.98 5.39
N LEU A 86 -7.38 -13.61 5.90
CA LEU A 86 -6.12 -13.66 5.17
C LEU A 86 -5.59 -15.10 5.07
N ASP A 87 -5.66 -15.87 6.16
CA ASP A 87 -5.25 -17.28 6.20
C ASP A 87 -5.98 -18.10 5.12
N ALA A 88 -7.28 -17.84 4.93
CA ALA A 88 -8.08 -18.49 3.91
C ALA A 88 -7.63 -18.19 2.46
N GLN A 89 -6.82 -17.15 2.24
CA GLN A 89 -6.31 -16.73 0.94
C GLN A 89 -4.86 -17.16 0.68
N VAL A 90 -4.13 -17.60 1.70
CA VAL A 90 -2.76 -18.11 1.52
C VAL A 90 -2.78 -19.38 0.67
N GLY A 91 -1.87 -19.43 -0.30
CA GLY A 91 -1.79 -20.50 -1.29
C GLY A 91 -2.84 -20.44 -2.41
N LYS A 92 -3.76 -19.45 -2.37
CA LYS A 92 -4.77 -19.20 -3.40
C LYS A 92 -4.53 -17.90 -4.15
N LYS A 93 -4.64 -16.78 -3.42
CA LYS A 93 -4.47 -15.42 -3.99
C LYS A 93 -3.16 -14.77 -3.57
N ILE A 94 -2.66 -15.13 -2.39
CA ILE A 94 -1.41 -14.61 -1.83
C ILE A 94 -0.50 -15.77 -1.43
N GLN A 95 0.81 -15.57 -1.48
CA GLN A 95 1.77 -16.56 -0.99
C GLN A 95 1.86 -16.55 0.55
N LYS A 96 1.90 -15.35 1.10
CA LYS A 96 1.97 -15.08 2.54
C LYS A 96 1.50 -13.67 2.82
N TYR A 97 1.35 -13.35 4.09
CA TYR A 97 1.10 -11.98 4.54
C TYR A 97 1.89 -11.68 5.83
N GLY A 98 2.03 -10.40 6.14
CA GLY A 98 2.53 -9.90 7.41
C GLY A 98 1.59 -8.85 7.97
N VAL A 99 1.36 -8.84 9.26
CA VAL A 99 0.54 -7.83 9.95
C VAL A 99 1.39 -7.07 10.94
N THR A 100 1.32 -5.76 10.88
CA THR A 100 1.88 -4.84 11.87
C THR A 100 0.76 -3.96 12.42
N PRO A 101 0.97 -3.18 13.49
CA PRO A 101 -0.06 -2.30 14.05
C PRO A 101 -0.60 -1.24 13.05
N ARG A 102 0.08 -1.02 11.93
CA ARG A 102 -0.26 0.06 10.99
C ARG A 102 -0.32 -0.37 9.52
N GLN A 103 -0.09 -1.63 9.21
CA GLN A 103 -0.13 -2.13 7.83
C GLN A 103 -0.32 -3.64 7.75
N VAL A 104 -0.95 -4.08 6.68
CA VAL A 104 -0.93 -5.47 6.20
C VAL A 104 -0.08 -5.52 4.95
N ILE A 105 0.90 -6.42 4.92
CA ILE A 105 1.76 -6.64 3.78
C ILE A 105 1.33 -7.95 3.12
N LEU A 106 0.85 -7.87 1.89
CA LEU A 106 0.45 -9.04 1.09
C LEU A 106 1.54 -9.34 0.07
N TYR A 107 1.95 -10.59 -0.02
CA TYR A 107 2.97 -11.05 -0.97
C TYR A 107 2.30 -11.88 -2.05
N LEU A 108 2.37 -11.41 -3.29
CA LEU A 108 1.90 -12.08 -4.47
C LEU A 108 3.09 -12.65 -5.25
N ASP A 109 2.96 -13.89 -5.73
CA ASP A 109 3.97 -14.49 -6.59
C ASP A 109 4.11 -13.72 -7.90
N LYS A 110 2.98 -13.44 -8.53
CA LYS A 110 2.91 -12.68 -9.76
C LYS A 110 1.60 -11.90 -9.86
N LEU A 111 1.61 -10.90 -10.73
CA LEU A 111 0.42 -10.19 -11.17
C LEU A 111 0.47 -10.03 -12.69
N ASP A 112 -0.42 -10.76 -13.37
CA ASP A 112 -0.48 -10.79 -14.83
C ASP A 112 -0.92 -9.43 -15.40
N PRO A 113 -0.50 -9.07 -16.63
CA PRO A 113 -0.87 -7.82 -17.27
C PRO A 113 -2.37 -7.62 -17.33
N ARG A 114 -2.85 -6.48 -16.86
CA ARG A 114 -4.26 -6.06 -16.86
C ARG A 114 -5.23 -6.97 -16.11
N ALA A 115 -4.76 -8.08 -15.52
CA ALA A 115 -5.60 -8.93 -14.70
C ALA A 115 -5.94 -8.25 -13.38
N PRO A 116 -7.21 -8.19 -12.95
CA PRO A 116 -7.57 -7.64 -11.67
C PRO A 116 -7.21 -8.60 -10.54
N PHE A 117 -6.59 -8.07 -9.50
CA PHE A 117 -6.45 -8.73 -8.21
C PHE A 117 -7.42 -8.12 -7.23
N GLU A 118 -8.14 -8.95 -6.50
CA GLU A 118 -9.05 -8.49 -5.44
C GLU A 118 -8.93 -9.39 -4.21
N LEU A 119 -8.85 -8.75 -3.05
CA LEU A 119 -8.84 -9.40 -1.75
C LEU A 119 -9.59 -8.54 -0.74
N ALA A 120 -10.32 -9.17 0.18
CA ALA A 120 -10.98 -8.48 1.29
C ALA A 120 -10.66 -9.16 2.61
N PHE A 121 -10.57 -8.37 3.69
CA PHE A 121 -10.38 -8.84 5.04
C PHE A 121 -11.02 -7.90 6.05
N GLY A 122 -11.47 -8.45 7.17
CA GLY A 122 -12.07 -7.71 8.27
C GLY A 122 -11.02 -7.08 9.19
N MET A 123 -11.40 -5.96 9.79
CA MET A 123 -10.64 -5.28 10.84
C MET A 123 -11.58 -4.85 11.95
N ARG A 124 -11.26 -5.17 13.20
CA ARG A 124 -12.04 -4.81 14.38
C ARG A 124 -11.52 -3.53 15.02
N ALA A 125 -12.39 -2.56 15.23
CA ALA A 125 -12.08 -1.34 15.99
C ALA A 125 -11.93 -1.67 17.48
N LYS A 126 -10.81 -1.31 18.11
CA LYS A 126 -10.56 -1.64 19.52
C LYS A 126 -10.96 -0.54 20.49
N PHE A 127 -10.92 0.71 20.06
CA PHE A 127 -11.25 1.86 20.91
C PHE A 127 -11.64 3.08 20.07
N PRO A 128 -12.33 4.09 20.68
CA PRO A 128 -12.71 5.30 19.98
C PRO A 128 -11.49 6.06 19.47
N LEU A 129 -11.56 6.50 18.21
CA LEU A 129 -10.49 7.28 17.58
C LEU A 129 -11.00 8.03 16.35
N ARG A 130 -10.18 9.00 15.90
CA ARG A 130 -10.30 9.64 14.59
C ARG A 130 -8.90 9.72 13.99
N ALA A 131 -8.63 8.89 12.99
CA ALA A 131 -7.30 8.80 12.41
C ALA A 131 -7.35 8.49 10.91
N LYS A 132 -6.28 8.87 10.20
CA LYS A 132 -6.06 8.44 8.82
C LYS A 132 -5.25 7.15 8.77
N THR A 133 -5.55 6.32 7.78
CA THR A 133 -4.68 5.20 7.42
C THR A 133 -3.32 5.73 6.94
N ARG A 134 -2.33 4.86 6.83
CA ARG A 134 -1.11 5.18 6.08
C ARG A 134 -1.38 5.14 4.58
N LEU A 135 -0.50 5.75 3.80
CA LEU A 135 -0.42 5.53 2.37
C LEU A 135 -0.22 4.05 2.10
N SER A 136 -1.02 3.50 1.20
CA SER A 136 -0.85 2.14 0.72
C SER A 136 -0.04 2.14 -0.58
N LYS A 137 0.76 1.09 -0.81
CA LYS A 137 1.60 0.95 -2.00
C LYS A 137 1.51 -0.45 -2.60
N ALA A 138 1.56 -0.51 -3.93
CA ALA A 138 1.84 -1.73 -4.68
C ALA A 138 3.18 -1.55 -5.38
N TYR A 139 4.06 -2.53 -5.33
CA TYR A 139 5.36 -2.45 -6.00
C TYR A 139 5.98 -3.83 -6.24
N GLU A 140 6.88 -3.91 -7.22
CA GLU A 140 7.70 -5.10 -7.43
C GLU A 140 8.83 -5.16 -6.39
N TYR A 141 9.03 -6.31 -5.77
CA TYR A 141 10.06 -6.49 -4.75
C TYR A 141 11.47 -6.16 -5.24
N TYR A 142 11.81 -6.60 -6.46
CA TYR A 142 13.14 -6.39 -7.06
C TYR A 142 13.26 -5.07 -7.83
N ASN A 143 12.15 -4.40 -8.10
CA ASN A 143 12.13 -3.10 -8.78
C ASN A 143 11.11 -2.17 -8.11
N PRO A 144 11.40 -1.67 -6.90
CA PRO A 144 10.46 -0.86 -6.12
C PRO A 144 10.16 0.52 -6.72
N GLY A 145 10.84 0.88 -7.82
CA GLY A 145 10.50 2.07 -8.62
C GLY A 145 9.25 1.88 -9.47
N ASN A 146 8.91 0.63 -9.81
CA ASN A 146 7.63 0.26 -10.43
C ASN A 146 6.57 0.20 -9.33
N ASP A 147 5.84 1.30 -9.12
CA ASP A 147 4.90 1.42 -8.01
C ASP A 147 3.52 1.95 -8.43
N GLY A 148 2.58 1.79 -7.51
CA GLY A 148 1.28 2.42 -7.50
C GLY A 148 0.87 2.72 -6.06
N GLN A 149 0.00 3.69 -5.86
CA GLN A 149 -0.32 4.20 -4.53
C GLN A 149 -1.84 4.39 -4.35
N ALA A 150 -2.32 4.17 -3.11
CA ALA A 150 -3.67 4.52 -2.71
C ALA A 150 -3.63 5.49 -1.52
N ASN A 151 -4.43 6.55 -1.61
CA ASN A 151 -4.43 7.64 -0.65
C ASN A 151 -4.92 7.21 0.74
N PRO A 152 -4.43 7.86 1.81
CA PRO A 152 -4.93 7.67 3.16
C PRO A 152 -6.42 8.00 3.30
N VAL A 153 -7.15 7.14 3.99
CA VAL A 153 -8.58 7.30 4.30
C VAL A 153 -8.76 7.69 5.76
N LEU A 154 -9.64 8.65 6.03
CA LEU A 154 -10.02 9.05 7.38
C LEU A 154 -11.07 8.07 7.94
N VAL A 155 -10.80 7.51 9.11
CA VAL A 155 -11.72 6.62 9.83
C VAL A 155 -12.04 7.22 11.19
N LYS A 156 -13.31 7.09 11.61
CA LYS A 156 -13.83 7.56 12.89
C LYS A 156 -14.49 6.40 13.62
N VAL A 157 -14.07 6.16 14.86
CA VAL A 157 -14.66 5.19 15.77
C VAL A 157 -15.22 5.93 16.96
N THR A 158 -16.46 5.66 17.31
CA THR A 158 -17.13 6.20 18.51
C THR A 158 -17.37 5.10 19.55
N LYS A 159 -17.83 5.50 20.75
CA LYS A 159 -18.19 4.55 21.82
C LYS A 159 -19.45 3.79 21.48
#